data_1c22ba78d02da71971724bf6eb0a4a08
#
_entry.id   1c22ba78d02da71971724bf6eb0a4a08
#
_cell.length_a   1.000
_cell.length_b   1.000
_cell.length_c   1.000
_cell.angle_alpha   90.00
_cell.angle_beta   90.00
_cell.angle_gamma   90.00
#
_symmetry.space_group_name_H-M   'P 1'
#
loop_
_entity.id
_entity.type
_entity.pdbx_description
1 polymer ?
#
loop_
_entity_poly.entity_id
_entity_poly.type
_entity_poly.pdbx_seq_one_letter_code
_entity_poly.pdbx_strand_id
1 'polypeptide(L)'
;MLTLYLVRHAPTRPNAERRYPHWDEDAPLSGAGRDLAASLRLPLAARAFTSPSQRARETAALAGFPHAVPVSDLLEARFGVMAGRTWAELEAAFGAAPRAWIDALADPHSDLGPPEGETGRALHGRVQRWLAALPPTGEVVAFTHAGVVLAALRLTVGLRAAEVAPGGVATLRRAGADWWLVLGSPQGSTVTR
;
A
#
# COMPACT_ATOMS: atom_id res chain seq x y z
N MET A 1 10.30 -19.95 -5.67
CA MET A 1 9.61 -19.17 -4.62
C MET A 1 9.75 -17.68 -4.92
N LEU A 2 8.69 -16.91 -4.82
CA LEU A 2 8.68 -15.44 -4.91
C LEU A 2 8.70 -14.84 -3.51
N THR A 3 9.50 -13.78 -3.30
CA THR A 3 9.38 -12.89 -2.14
C THR A 3 8.91 -11.51 -2.60
N LEU A 4 7.82 -11.02 -2.04
CA LEU A 4 7.22 -9.72 -2.35
C LEU A 4 7.32 -8.80 -1.13
N TYR A 5 7.95 -7.65 -1.29
CA TYR A 5 8.02 -6.58 -0.30
C TYR A 5 7.05 -5.47 -0.71
N LEU A 6 5.96 -5.32 0.04
CA LEU A 6 4.99 -4.24 -0.14
C LEU A 6 5.37 -3.09 0.80
N VAL A 7 5.77 -1.98 0.24
CA VAL A 7 6.24 -0.80 0.98
C VAL A 7 5.17 0.29 0.91
N ARG A 8 4.56 0.66 2.04
CA ARG A 8 3.76 1.88 2.09
C ARG A 8 4.69 3.07 1.94
N HIS A 9 4.32 4.05 1.08
CA HIS A 9 5.10 5.28 0.94
C HIS A 9 5.43 5.92 2.30
N ALA A 10 6.57 6.60 2.38
CA ALA A 10 7.03 7.29 3.57
C ALA A 10 6.13 8.50 3.90
N PRO A 11 6.26 9.11 5.11
CA PRO A 11 5.37 10.18 5.57
C PRO A 11 5.30 11.40 4.64
N THR A 12 4.08 11.90 4.44
CA THR A 12 3.75 13.17 3.79
C THR A 12 3.10 14.12 4.81
N ARG A 13 2.93 15.39 4.48
CA ARG A 13 2.21 16.35 5.34
C ARG A 13 0.76 15.92 5.58
N PRO A 14 -0.05 15.51 4.58
CA PRO A 14 -1.41 15.01 4.83
C PRO A 14 -1.49 13.83 5.79
N ASN A 15 -0.46 12.95 5.81
CA ASN A 15 -0.43 11.86 6.80
C ASN A 15 -0.28 12.38 8.24
N ALA A 16 0.54 13.42 8.46
CA ALA A 16 0.67 14.05 9.78
C ALA A 16 -0.65 14.71 10.24
N GLU A 17 -1.41 15.25 9.33
CA GLU A 17 -2.73 15.85 9.57
C GLU A 17 -3.85 14.80 9.67
N ARG A 18 -3.56 13.51 9.47
CA ARG A 18 -4.53 12.38 9.47
C ARG A 18 -5.70 12.58 8.51
N ARG A 19 -5.43 13.20 7.34
CA ARG A 19 -6.41 13.40 6.27
C ARG A 19 -6.34 12.27 5.26
N TYR A 20 -7.50 11.86 4.76
CA TYR A 20 -7.58 10.97 3.62
C TYR A 20 -7.00 11.66 2.38
N PRO A 21 -6.11 10.99 1.61
CA PRO A 21 -5.49 11.65 0.45
C PRO A 21 -6.52 11.91 -0.65
N HIS A 22 -6.36 13.03 -1.35
CA HIS A 22 -6.97 13.19 -2.67
C HIS A 22 -6.27 12.27 -3.67
N TRP A 23 -7.02 11.78 -4.64
CA TRP A 23 -6.46 10.91 -5.68
C TRP A 23 -5.63 11.72 -6.71
N ASP A 24 -5.97 12.98 -6.89
CA ASP A 24 -5.39 13.95 -7.81
C ASP A 24 -4.38 14.91 -7.13
N GLU A 25 -4.32 14.94 -5.81
CA GLU A 25 -3.32 15.70 -5.06
C GLU A 25 -2.09 14.85 -4.78
N ASP A 26 -1.02 15.15 -5.51
CA ASP A 26 0.23 14.39 -5.41
C ASP A 26 1.21 15.06 -4.43
N ALA A 27 0.90 14.97 -3.14
CA ALA A 27 1.71 15.56 -2.08
C ALA A 27 3.12 14.88 -1.99
N PRO A 28 4.21 15.67 -1.95
CA PRO A 28 5.57 15.16 -1.78
C PRO A 28 5.80 14.61 -0.37
N LEU A 29 6.91 13.89 -0.19
CA LEU A 29 7.36 13.46 1.13
C LEU A 29 7.69 14.66 2.03
N SER A 30 7.40 14.54 3.32
CA SER A 30 7.91 15.44 4.34
C SER A 30 9.43 15.26 4.52
N GLY A 31 10.11 16.20 5.23
CA GLY A 31 11.52 16.03 5.56
C GLY A 31 11.78 14.70 6.28
N ALA A 32 11.04 14.41 7.35
CA ALA A 32 11.13 13.14 8.07
C ALA A 32 10.79 11.93 7.18
N GLY A 33 9.86 12.11 6.22
CA GLY A 33 9.54 11.08 5.24
C GLY A 33 10.70 10.76 4.31
N ARG A 34 11.45 11.75 3.86
CA ARG A 34 12.65 11.57 3.02
C ARG A 34 13.76 10.83 3.78
N ASP A 35 14.00 11.21 5.04
CA ASP A 35 14.99 10.56 5.90
C ASP A 35 14.60 9.09 6.14
N LEU A 36 13.33 8.81 6.44
CA LEU A 36 12.84 7.45 6.61
C LEU A 36 12.98 6.64 5.31
N ALA A 37 12.59 7.18 4.16
CA ALA A 37 12.71 6.51 2.86
C ALA A 37 14.17 6.12 2.56
N ALA A 38 15.13 7.02 2.82
CA ALA A 38 16.56 6.78 2.64
C ALA A 38 17.13 5.73 3.64
N SER A 39 16.47 5.53 4.77
CA SER A 39 16.86 4.52 5.77
C SER A 39 16.34 3.12 5.48
N LEU A 40 15.40 2.95 4.56
CA LEU A 40 14.84 1.64 4.22
C LEU A 40 15.94 0.69 3.73
N ARG A 41 15.88 -0.55 4.16
CA ARG A 41 16.80 -1.62 3.75
C ARG A 41 16.02 -2.69 3.01
N LEU A 42 16.16 -2.69 1.68
CA LEU A 42 15.46 -3.57 0.76
C LEU A 42 16.47 -4.25 -0.17
N PRO A 43 16.16 -5.44 -0.73
CA PRO A 43 17.08 -6.12 -1.64
C PRO A 43 17.20 -5.36 -2.97
N LEU A 44 18.30 -4.64 -3.18
CA LEU A 44 18.50 -3.76 -4.34
C LEU A 44 18.50 -4.48 -5.69
N ALA A 45 18.74 -5.79 -5.71
CA ALA A 45 18.65 -6.62 -6.91
C ALA A 45 17.21 -7.03 -7.26
N ALA A 46 16.23 -6.72 -6.41
CA ALA A 46 14.84 -7.06 -6.65
C ALA A 46 14.26 -6.26 -7.83
N ARG A 47 13.30 -6.87 -8.54
CA ARG A 47 12.49 -6.15 -9.52
C ARG A 47 11.58 -5.16 -8.80
N ALA A 48 11.65 -3.89 -9.17
CA ALA A 48 10.93 -2.84 -8.46
C ALA A 48 9.76 -2.27 -9.26
N PHE A 49 8.62 -2.10 -8.57
CA PHE A 49 7.43 -1.43 -9.06
C PHE A 49 7.06 -0.27 -8.12
N THR A 50 6.36 0.73 -8.64
CA THR A 50 5.87 1.86 -7.84
C THR A 50 4.48 2.29 -8.28
N SER A 51 3.68 2.78 -7.33
CA SER A 51 2.54 3.62 -7.68
C SER A 51 3.02 4.84 -8.49
N PRO A 52 2.26 5.33 -9.48
CA PRO A 52 2.59 6.56 -10.21
C PRO A 52 2.64 7.82 -9.34
N SER A 53 2.06 7.80 -8.11
CA SER A 53 2.04 8.97 -7.24
C SER A 53 3.44 9.43 -6.83
N GLN A 54 3.63 10.76 -6.69
CA GLN A 54 4.92 11.36 -6.37
C GLN A 54 5.50 10.80 -5.06
N ARG A 55 4.70 10.69 -3.99
CA ARG A 55 5.14 10.15 -2.70
C ARG A 55 5.67 8.73 -2.77
N ALA A 56 5.07 7.88 -3.60
CA ALA A 56 5.54 6.50 -3.78
C ALA A 56 6.83 6.46 -4.62
N ARG A 57 6.91 7.25 -5.69
CA ARG A 57 8.11 7.37 -6.53
C ARG A 57 9.29 7.96 -5.76
N GLU A 58 9.06 9.01 -4.95
CA GLU A 58 10.11 9.58 -4.09
C GLU A 58 10.59 8.56 -3.05
N THR A 59 9.66 7.80 -2.44
CA THR A 59 10.03 6.72 -1.51
C THR A 59 10.89 5.68 -2.22
N ALA A 60 10.51 5.24 -3.41
CA ALA A 60 11.27 4.29 -4.20
C ALA A 60 12.68 4.80 -4.54
N ALA A 61 12.78 6.02 -5.06
CA ALA A 61 14.05 6.61 -5.45
C ALA A 61 15.02 6.74 -4.26
N LEU A 62 14.54 7.24 -3.12
CA LEU A 62 15.35 7.40 -1.90
C LEU A 62 15.74 6.07 -1.26
N ALA A 63 14.89 5.03 -1.41
CA ALA A 63 15.21 3.66 -0.97
C ALA A 63 16.18 2.91 -1.92
N GLY A 64 16.70 3.56 -2.97
CA GLY A 64 17.67 2.96 -3.90
C GLY A 64 17.05 2.38 -5.17
N PHE A 65 15.77 2.67 -5.49
CA PHE A 65 15.07 2.17 -6.68
C PHE A 65 14.59 3.32 -7.61
N PRO A 66 15.50 4.17 -8.15
CA PRO A 66 15.10 5.32 -8.97
C PRO A 66 14.44 4.92 -10.30
N HIS A 67 14.57 3.68 -10.72
CA HIS A 67 14.02 3.13 -11.97
C HIS A 67 12.84 2.17 -11.72
N ALA A 68 12.21 2.22 -10.54
CA ALA A 68 11.02 1.40 -10.26
C ALA A 68 9.92 1.67 -11.31
N VAL A 69 9.36 0.59 -11.87
CA VAL A 69 8.36 0.67 -12.95
C VAL A 69 7.02 1.16 -12.40
N PRO A 70 6.45 2.27 -12.91
CA PRO A 70 5.15 2.75 -12.46
C PRO A 70 4.03 1.83 -12.94
N VAL A 71 3.10 1.51 -12.03
CA VAL A 71 1.93 0.63 -12.28
C VAL A 71 0.69 1.27 -11.67
N SER A 72 -0.32 1.54 -12.50
CA SER A 72 -1.57 2.20 -12.05
C SER A 72 -2.38 1.34 -11.07
N ASP A 73 -2.29 0.01 -11.13
CA ASP A 73 -2.94 -0.88 -10.17
C ASP A 73 -2.41 -0.73 -8.74
N LEU A 74 -1.26 -0.05 -8.54
CA LEU A 74 -0.67 0.28 -7.24
C LEU A 74 -1.06 1.66 -6.69
N LEU A 75 -1.90 2.45 -7.37
CA LEU A 75 -2.44 3.70 -6.86
C LEU A 75 -3.25 3.47 -5.57
N GLU A 76 -3.31 4.49 -4.70
CA GLU A 76 -4.16 4.43 -3.50
C GLU A 76 -5.65 4.29 -3.88
N ALA A 77 -6.45 3.78 -2.96
CA ALA A 77 -7.89 3.77 -3.11
C ALA A 77 -8.42 5.20 -3.32
N ARG A 78 -9.42 5.34 -4.20
CA ARG A 78 -10.13 6.60 -4.34
C ARG A 78 -11.15 6.74 -3.23
N PHE A 79 -10.93 7.71 -2.36
CA PHE A 79 -11.77 7.93 -1.19
C PHE A 79 -12.99 8.83 -1.44
N GLY A 80 -13.17 9.36 -2.66
CA GLY A 80 -14.35 10.17 -3.04
C GLY A 80 -14.59 11.32 -2.06
N VAL A 81 -15.79 11.42 -1.52
CA VAL A 81 -16.18 12.48 -0.57
C VAL A 81 -15.38 12.51 0.73
N MET A 82 -14.64 11.45 1.04
CA MET A 82 -13.78 11.41 2.23
C MET A 82 -12.44 12.12 2.00
N ALA A 83 -12.02 12.35 0.75
CA ALA A 83 -10.72 12.94 0.43
C ALA A 83 -10.56 14.34 1.06
N GLY A 84 -9.35 14.65 1.55
CA GLY A 84 -9.01 15.90 2.22
C GLY A 84 -9.56 16.07 3.63
N ARG A 85 -10.34 15.13 4.15
CA ARG A 85 -10.99 15.21 5.47
C ARG A 85 -10.31 14.31 6.49
N THR A 86 -10.36 14.75 7.75
CA THR A 86 -10.03 13.92 8.92
C THR A 86 -11.22 13.04 9.28
N TRP A 87 -10.98 12.01 10.10
CA TRP A 87 -12.07 11.15 10.60
C TRP A 87 -13.14 11.94 11.37
N ALA A 88 -12.74 12.87 12.23
CA ALA A 88 -13.67 13.69 13.01
C ALA A 88 -14.54 14.59 12.11
N GLU A 89 -13.97 15.19 11.06
CA GLU A 89 -14.74 15.97 10.06
C GLU A 89 -15.73 15.09 9.29
N LEU A 90 -15.36 13.84 9.01
CA LEU A 90 -16.26 12.88 8.35
C LEU A 90 -17.42 12.48 9.24
N GLU A 91 -17.16 12.14 10.51
CA GLU A 91 -18.21 11.81 11.48
C GLU A 91 -19.17 12.99 11.72
N ALA A 92 -18.63 14.20 11.80
CA ALA A 92 -19.45 15.41 11.95
C ALA A 92 -20.35 15.66 10.74
N ALA A 93 -19.86 15.37 9.51
CA ALA A 93 -20.61 15.62 8.27
C ALA A 93 -21.56 14.49 7.88
N PHE A 94 -21.24 13.23 8.19
CA PHE A 94 -21.93 12.05 7.68
C PHE A 94 -22.34 11.03 8.74
N GLY A 95 -22.15 11.35 10.03
CA GLY A 95 -22.49 10.44 11.14
C GLY A 95 -21.74 9.11 11.04
N ALA A 96 -22.46 7.99 11.11
CA ALA A 96 -21.88 6.64 11.07
C ALA A 96 -21.51 6.14 9.65
N ALA A 97 -21.92 6.85 8.59
CA ALA A 97 -21.73 6.39 7.22
C ALA A 97 -20.26 6.16 6.80
N PRO A 98 -19.27 6.99 7.21
CA PRO A 98 -17.87 6.79 6.84
C PRO A 98 -17.33 5.42 7.28
N ARG A 99 -17.76 4.89 8.40
CA ARG A 99 -17.35 3.56 8.84
C ARG A 99 -17.83 2.48 7.89
N ALA A 100 -19.09 2.53 7.49
CA ALA A 100 -19.65 1.57 6.54
C ALA A 100 -18.96 1.66 5.17
N TRP A 101 -18.55 2.86 4.73
CA TRP A 101 -17.81 3.02 3.47
C TRP A 101 -16.42 2.38 3.51
N ILE A 102 -15.70 2.54 4.64
CA ILE A 102 -14.38 1.90 4.82
C ILE A 102 -14.53 0.38 4.92
N ASP A 103 -15.52 -0.10 5.66
CA ASP A 103 -15.78 -1.54 5.77
C ASP A 103 -16.15 -2.15 4.40
N ALA A 104 -16.95 -1.44 3.59
CA ALA A 104 -17.25 -1.83 2.22
C ALA A 104 -16.02 -1.82 1.31
N LEU A 105 -15.18 -0.79 1.40
CA LEU A 105 -13.93 -0.69 0.63
C LEU A 105 -12.94 -1.83 0.99
N ALA A 106 -12.97 -2.31 2.24
CA ALA A 106 -12.15 -3.43 2.70
C ALA A 106 -12.69 -4.82 2.30
N ASP A 107 -13.93 -4.90 1.78
CA ASP A 107 -14.52 -6.16 1.34
C ASP A 107 -14.31 -6.37 -0.18
N PRO A 108 -13.59 -7.45 -0.60
CA PRO A 108 -13.34 -7.74 -2.02
C PRO A 108 -14.60 -8.04 -2.84
N HIS A 109 -15.72 -8.32 -2.20
CA HIS A 109 -16.99 -8.64 -2.85
C HIS A 109 -18.00 -7.49 -2.87
N SER A 110 -17.69 -6.38 -2.18
CA SER A 110 -18.59 -5.24 -2.07
C SER A 110 -18.59 -4.37 -3.34
N ASP A 111 -19.76 -4.11 -3.87
CA ASP A 111 -20.00 -3.12 -4.94
C ASP A 111 -20.20 -1.70 -4.35
N LEU A 112 -20.00 -1.54 -3.05
CA LEU A 112 -20.10 -0.28 -2.32
C LEU A 112 -18.71 0.25 -1.93
N GLY A 113 -18.67 1.53 -1.59
CA GLY A 113 -17.50 2.27 -1.11
C GLY A 113 -17.89 3.70 -0.76
N PRO A 114 -16.94 4.59 -0.51
CA PRO A 114 -17.23 6.01 -0.34
C PRO A 114 -17.92 6.57 -1.59
N PRO A 115 -18.94 7.45 -1.45
CA PRO A 115 -19.54 8.12 -2.61
C PRO A 115 -18.47 8.81 -3.47
N GLU A 116 -18.58 8.70 -4.79
CA GLU A 116 -17.59 9.20 -5.77
C GLU A 116 -16.20 8.54 -5.68
N GLY A 117 -16.06 7.54 -4.82
CA GLY A 117 -14.82 6.80 -4.60
C GLY A 117 -14.75 5.49 -5.36
N GLU A 118 -13.86 4.63 -4.91
CA GLU A 118 -13.68 3.27 -5.43
C GLU A 118 -14.49 2.28 -4.61
N THR A 119 -15.03 1.23 -5.24
CA THR A 119 -15.70 0.14 -4.53
C THR A 119 -14.68 -0.89 -4.03
N GLY A 120 -15.06 -1.69 -3.03
CA GLY A 120 -14.22 -2.78 -2.55
C GLY A 120 -13.82 -3.74 -3.66
N ARG A 121 -14.79 -4.14 -4.51
CA ARG A 121 -14.55 -5.02 -5.67
C ARG A 121 -13.56 -4.40 -6.67
N ALA A 122 -13.66 -3.10 -6.96
CA ALA A 122 -12.76 -2.43 -7.90
C ALA A 122 -11.33 -2.36 -7.37
N LEU A 123 -11.15 -1.95 -6.10
CA LEU A 123 -9.85 -1.92 -5.45
C LEU A 123 -9.17 -3.29 -5.43
N HIS A 124 -9.86 -4.30 -4.90
CA HIS A 124 -9.30 -5.66 -4.80
C HIS A 124 -9.08 -6.27 -6.19
N GLY A 125 -9.97 -6.00 -7.16
CA GLY A 125 -9.84 -6.51 -8.52
C GLY A 125 -8.56 -6.02 -9.23
N ARG A 126 -8.21 -4.72 -9.11
CA ARG A 126 -6.96 -4.23 -9.71
C ARG A 126 -5.71 -4.76 -8.99
N VAL A 127 -5.75 -4.84 -7.66
CA VAL A 127 -4.64 -5.43 -6.88
C VAL A 127 -4.46 -6.91 -7.23
N GLN A 128 -5.55 -7.66 -7.39
CA GLN A 128 -5.52 -9.06 -7.81
C GLN A 128 -4.89 -9.25 -9.21
N ARG A 129 -5.25 -8.40 -10.18
CA ARG A 129 -4.64 -8.43 -11.53
C ARG A 129 -3.13 -8.23 -11.43
N TRP A 130 -2.67 -7.24 -10.65
CA TRP A 130 -1.25 -6.99 -10.47
C TRP A 130 -0.54 -8.16 -9.79
N LEU A 131 -1.12 -8.74 -8.72
CA LEU A 131 -0.55 -9.92 -8.04
C LEU A 131 -0.44 -11.13 -8.98
N ALA A 132 -1.41 -11.32 -9.87
CA ALA A 132 -1.41 -12.41 -10.86
C ALA A 132 -0.33 -12.22 -11.94
N ALA A 133 0.03 -10.97 -12.24
CA ALA A 133 1.09 -10.64 -13.22
C ALA A 133 2.51 -10.72 -12.66
N LEU A 134 2.67 -10.99 -11.34
CA LEU A 134 3.99 -11.12 -10.72
C LEU A 134 4.72 -12.37 -11.22
N PRO A 135 6.07 -12.33 -11.33
CA PRO A 135 6.86 -13.48 -11.73
C PRO A 135 6.67 -14.66 -10.76
N PRO A 136 6.86 -15.91 -11.21
CA PRO A 136 6.67 -17.09 -10.36
C PRO A 136 7.72 -17.22 -9.26
N THR A 137 8.89 -16.61 -9.45
CA THR A 137 10.04 -16.70 -8.52
C THR A 137 10.81 -15.39 -8.48
N GLY A 138 11.72 -15.26 -7.51
CA GLY A 138 12.61 -14.11 -7.35
C GLY A 138 12.14 -13.16 -6.27
N GLU A 139 12.66 -11.95 -6.29
CA GLU A 139 12.34 -10.88 -5.35
C GLU A 139 11.70 -9.70 -6.07
N VAL A 140 10.62 -9.18 -5.50
CA VAL A 140 9.88 -8.02 -5.99
C VAL A 140 9.68 -7.03 -4.86
N VAL A 141 9.93 -5.75 -5.13
CA VAL A 141 9.60 -4.63 -4.25
C VAL A 141 8.53 -3.78 -4.92
N ALA A 142 7.48 -3.42 -4.19
CA ALA A 142 6.42 -2.55 -4.68
C ALA A 142 6.18 -1.39 -3.71
N PHE A 143 6.40 -0.17 -4.16
CA PHE A 143 6.14 1.06 -3.40
C PHE A 143 4.72 1.53 -3.68
N THR A 144 3.89 1.56 -2.65
CA THR A 144 2.46 1.77 -2.80
C THR A 144 1.86 2.47 -1.55
N HIS A 145 0.62 2.20 -1.22
CA HIS A 145 -0.18 2.88 -0.20
C HIS A 145 -0.82 1.88 0.77
N ALA A 146 -1.37 2.39 1.88
CA ALA A 146 -1.97 1.56 2.91
C ALA A 146 -3.13 0.70 2.37
N GLY A 147 -4.05 1.28 1.60
CA GLY A 147 -5.20 0.55 1.06
C GLY A 147 -4.80 -0.61 0.16
N VAL A 148 -3.78 -0.42 -0.69
CA VAL A 148 -3.26 -1.47 -1.57
C VAL A 148 -2.55 -2.58 -0.78
N VAL A 149 -1.74 -2.22 0.24
CA VAL A 149 -1.09 -3.22 1.11
C VAL A 149 -2.14 -4.07 1.80
N LEU A 150 -3.17 -3.45 2.38
CA LEU A 150 -4.26 -4.16 3.07
C LEU A 150 -5.06 -5.05 2.10
N ALA A 151 -5.37 -4.56 0.90
CA ALA A 151 -6.04 -5.36 -0.12
C ALA A 151 -5.19 -6.57 -0.56
N ALA A 152 -3.88 -6.39 -0.74
CA ALA A 152 -2.97 -7.50 -1.06
C ALA A 152 -2.92 -8.53 0.07
N LEU A 153 -2.80 -8.11 1.34
CA LEU A 153 -2.82 -9.00 2.50
C LEU A 153 -4.16 -9.75 2.61
N ARG A 154 -5.27 -9.07 2.31
CA ARG A 154 -6.59 -9.68 2.29
C ARG A 154 -6.71 -10.78 1.24
N LEU A 155 -6.23 -10.50 0.02
CA LEU A 155 -6.30 -11.41 -1.12
C LEU A 155 -5.35 -12.61 -1.01
N THR A 156 -4.20 -12.44 -0.37
CA THR A 156 -3.14 -13.47 -0.33
C THR A 156 -3.20 -14.35 0.91
N VAL A 157 -3.36 -13.75 2.09
CA VAL A 157 -3.31 -14.46 3.38
C VAL A 157 -4.60 -14.32 4.20
N GLY A 158 -5.65 -13.74 3.63
CA GLY A 158 -6.95 -13.59 4.28
C GLY A 158 -6.96 -12.63 5.47
N LEU A 159 -5.93 -11.80 5.65
CA LEU A 159 -5.83 -10.86 6.76
C LEU A 159 -6.89 -9.77 6.63
N ARG A 160 -7.75 -9.60 7.64
CA ARG A 160 -8.89 -8.68 7.59
C ARG A 160 -8.56 -7.26 8.03
N ALA A 161 -7.60 -7.13 8.93
CA ALA A 161 -7.20 -5.85 9.48
C ALA A 161 -5.71 -5.87 9.83
N ALA A 162 -5.02 -4.81 9.51
CA ALA A 162 -3.66 -4.52 9.93
C ALA A 162 -3.44 -3.01 9.92
N GLU A 163 -2.55 -2.54 10.74
CA GLU A 163 -2.02 -1.19 10.65
C GLU A 163 -0.68 -1.23 9.92
N VAL A 164 -0.57 -0.44 8.86
CA VAL A 164 0.67 -0.30 8.09
C VAL A 164 1.13 1.15 8.23
N ALA A 165 2.13 1.39 9.07
CA ALA A 165 2.70 2.73 9.25
C ALA A 165 3.31 3.26 7.94
N PRO A 166 3.36 4.58 7.69
CA PRO A 166 4.12 5.14 6.58
C PRO A 166 5.58 4.68 6.60
N GLY A 167 6.10 4.20 5.46
CA GLY A 167 7.40 3.53 5.37
C GLY A 167 7.42 2.08 5.84
N GLY A 168 6.28 1.56 6.34
CA GLY A 168 6.15 0.16 6.75
C GLY A 168 6.26 -0.81 5.57
N VAL A 169 6.82 -2.00 5.84
CA VAL A 169 7.03 -3.05 4.85
C VAL A 169 6.28 -4.32 5.28
N ALA A 170 5.41 -4.80 4.42
CA ALA A 170 4.82 -6.14 4.55
C ALA A 170 5.54 -7.10 3.60
N THR A 171 6.09 -8.19 4.14
CA THR A 171 6.79 -9.20 3.35
C THR A 171 5.92 -10.44 3.16
N LEU A 172 5.65 -10.76 1.91
CA LEU A 172 4.90 -11.94 1.50
C LEU A 172 5.82 -12.91 0.76
N ARG A 173 5.60 -14.21 0.93
CA ARG A 173 6.22 -15.26 0.12
C ARG A 173 5.16 -16.05 -0.60
N ARG A 174 5.50 -16.52 -1.83
CA ARG A 174 4.63 -17.38 -2.64
C ARG A 174 5.39 -18.59 -3.18
N ALA A 175 4.76 -19.78 -3.04
CA ALA A 175 5.18 -20.99 -3.75
C ALA A 175 3.94 -21.66 -4.36
N GLY A 176 3.90 -21.78 -5.69
CA GLY A 176 2.69 -22.18 -6.39
C GLY A 176 1.54 -21.22 -6.15
N ALA A 177 0.42 -21.71 -5.65
CA ALA A 177 -0.76 -20.92 -5.30
C ALA A 177 -0.73 -20.38 -3.86
N ASP A 178 0.13 -20.92 -3.00
CA ASP A 178 0.13 -20.60 -1.58
C ASP A 178 0.93 -19.35 -1.27
N TRP A 179 0.36 -18.51 -0.40
CA TRP A 179 0.98 -17.30 0.10
C TRP A 179 1.11 -17.33 1.61
N TRP A 180 2.18 -16.73 2.12
CA TRP A 180 2.34 -16.49 3.56
C TRP A 180 2.94 -15.13 3.88
N LEU A 181 2.48 -14.57 5.00
CA LEU A 181 3.03 -13.35 5.57
C LEU A 181 4.28 -13.73 6.38
N VAL A 182 5.38 -13.03 6.13
CA VAL A 182 6.61 -13.19 6.91
C VAL A 182 6.61 -12.15 8.02
N LEU A 183 6.55 -12.62 9.26
CA LEU A 183 6.69 -11.79 10.45
C LEU A 183 8.14 -11.89 10.93
N GLY A 184 8.89 -10.79 10.89
CA GLY A 184 10.28 -10.75 11.31
C GLY A 184 10.92 -9.40 11.09
N SER A 185 12.08 -9.16 11.69
CA SER A 185 12.84 -7.95 11.46
C SER A 185 13.28 -7.89 9.99
N PRO A 186 13.19 -6.74 9.32
CA PRO A 186 13.75 -6.56 7.98
C PRO A 186 15.29 -6.63 7.94
N GLN A 187 15.94 -6.79 9.07
CA GLN A 187 17.37 -6.99 9.17
C GLN A 187 17.70 -8.48 9.08
N GLY A 188 18.47 -8.84 8.05
CA GLY A 188 18.84 -10.20 7.70
C GLY A 188 19.23 -11.07 8.89
N SER A 189 18.38 -12.02 9.23
CA SER A 189 18.78 -13.18 9.99
C SER A 189 19.55 -14.11 9.05
N THR A 190 20.85 -13.99 9.05
CA THR A 190 21.73 -15.10 8.69
C THR A 190 21.43 -16.23 9.68
N VAL A 191 20.56 -17.15 9.30
CA VAL A 191 20.49 -18.45 9.96
C VAL A 191 21.74 -19.20 9.51
N THR A 192 22.79 -19.11 10.32
CA THR A 192 23.90 -20.06 10.24
C THR A 192 23.37 -21.42 10.67
N ARG A 193 23.44 -22.39 9.77
CA ARG A 193 23.20 -23.80 10.05
C ARG A 193 24.36 -24.37 10.88
#